data_84f6e589d38086157a0bb0d2e29dd9b0
#
_entry.id   84f6e589d38086157a0bb0d2e29dd9b0
#
_cell.length_a   1.000
_cell.length_b   1.000
_cell.length_c   1.000
_cell.angle_alpha   90.00
_cell.angle_beta   90.00
_cell.angle_gamma   90.00
#
_symmetry.space_group_name_H-M   'P 1'
#
loop_
_entity.id
_entity.type
_entity.pdbx_description
1 polymer ?
#
loop_
_entity_poly.entity_id
_entity_poly.type
_entity_poly.pdbx_seq_one_letter_code
_entity_poly.pdbx_strand_id
1 'polypeptide(L)'
;MTINDYLKDYLSKMLDFRKAAGYATFTYTVTLTPFIDFCCTNYRNAENLTSEMLDDWLAYKGYTVNTQAVFIACLRQYCRYINFLGIKAYVPDEDYTLKRIAYEPYIFTDSELQTLFYTIDGYGPTTNNKKYKPEIVTAPMFRMMYCCGMRPSEPLSLRCDDVNLDSGDIYIRETKKHKDRHIILSRDMLDLCRKYDALAGRRTWFFEYDKGPYDTHWMTSQFRHCWKKSGLKPHGSPRPYDLRHAFATRNLIKWIDKGLDVNCLLPYLSTYMGHSKLCSTFYYIHLLPDRIRDSSGVNWEQFSAIYGKEGGRIED
;
A
#
# COMPACT_ATOMS: atom_id res chain seq x y z
N MET A 1 36.17 -21.33 -4.93
CA MET A 1 35.47 -20.18 -4.32
C MET A 1 34.09 -20.67 -3.89
N THR A 2 33.80 -20.63 -2.62
CA THR A 2 32.51 -21.10 -2.07
C THR A 2 31.46 -19.99 -2.07
N ILE A 3 30.18 -20.35 -1.92
CA ILE A 3 29.10 -19.37 -1.83
C ILE A 3 29.30 -18.37 -0.69
N ASN A 4 29.98 -18.78 0.40
CA ASN A 4 30.33 -17.90 1.51
C ASN A 4 31.28 -16.75 1.11
N ASP A 5 32.10 -16.96 0.09
CA ASP A 5 33.13 -16.01 -0.34
C ASP A 5 32.52 -14.87 -1.16
N TYR A 6 31.33 -15.07 -1.78
CA TYR A 6 30.84 -14.12 -2.76
C TYR A 6 29.38 -13.67 -2.63
N LEU A 7 28.45 -14.51 -2.13
CA LEU A 7 27.02 -14.18 -2.20
C LEU A 7 26.66 -12.84 -1.54
N LYS A 8 27.21 -12.58 -0.36
CA LYS A 8 26.94 -11.32 0.36
C LYS A 8 27.52 -10.11 -0.36
N ASP A 9 28.75 -10.24 -0.85
CA ASP A 9 29.45 -9.18 -1.57
C ASP A 9 28.72 -8.82 -2.88
N TYR A 10 28.32 -9.84 -3.66
CA TYR A 10 27.56 -9.59 -4.89
C TYR A 10 26.14 -9.09 -4.65
N LEU A 11 25.50 -9.45 -3.55
CA LEU A 11 24.22 -8.81 -3.18
C LEU A 11 24.45 -7.33 -2.93
N SER A 12 25.47 -6.96 -2.14
CA SER A 12 25.81 -5.56 -1.90
C SER A 12 26.07 -4.80 -3.19
N LYS A 13 26.90 -5.35 -4.07
CA LYS A 13 27.22 -4.74 -5.38
C LYS A 13 25.97 -4.56 -6.26
N MET A 14 25.07 -5.56 -6.29
CA MET A 14 23.80 -5.44 -7.01
C MET A 14 22.92 -4.32 -6.43
N LEU A 15 22.85 -4.21 -5.10
CA LEU A 15 22.05 -3.17 -4.43
C LEU A 15 22.63 -1.78 -4.72
N ASP A 16 23.95 -1.62 -4.70
CA ASP A 16 24.64 -0.37 -5.03
C ASP A 16 24.40 0.03 -6.49
N PHE A 17 24.51 -0.94 -7.42
CA PHE A 17 24.19 -0.71 -8.83
C PHE A 17 22.73 -0.28 -9.03
N ARG A 18 21.78 -0.94 -8.38
CA ARG A 18 20.37 -0.57 -8.43
C ARG A 18 20.10 0.81 -7.87
N LYS A 19 20.75 1.15 -6.74
CA LYS A 19 20.65 2.48 -6.11
C LYS A 19 21.20 3.56 -7.02
N ALA A 20 22.37 3.33 -7.65
CA ALA A 20 22.95 4.25 -8.61
C ALA A 20 22.05 4.48 -9.83
N ALA A 21 21.32 3.46 -10.27
CA ALA A 21 20.34 3.52 -11.35
C ALA A 21 18.94 4.10 -10.90
N GLY A 22 18.80 4.57 -9.66
CA GLY A 22 17.55 5.15 -9.15
C GLY A 22 16.48 4.14 -8.75
N TYR A 23 16.81 2.85 -8.64
CA TYR A 23 15.84 1.81 -8.27
C TYR A 23 15.82 1.57 -6.76
N ALA A 24 14.62 1.30 -6.22
CA ALA A 24 14.47 0.88 -4.83
C ALA A 24 15.20 -0.44 -4.53
N THR A 25 15.85 -0.50 -3.36
CA THR A 25 16.65 -1.66 -2.92
C THR A 25 16.05 -2.41 -1.75
N PHE A 26 15.18 -1.76 -0.97
CA PHE A 26 14.63 -2.29 0.29
C PHE A 26 14.04 -3.71 0.14
N THR A 27 13.18 -3.94 -0.86
CA THR A 27 12.56 -5.26 -1.07
C THR A 27 13.61 -6.33 -1.31
N TYR A 28 14.64 -6.05 -2.10
CA TYR A 28 15.73 -6.99 -2.37
C TYR A 28 16.53 -7.32 -1.11
N THR A 29 16.84 -6.28 -0.32
CA THR A 29 17.58 -6.45 0.94
C THR A 29 16.82 -7.35 1.91
N VAL A 30 15.57 -7.00 2.25
CA VAL A 30 14.79 -7.75 3.24
C VAL A 30 14.42 -9.18 2.76
N THR A 31 14.38 -9.39 1.45
CA THR A 31 13.99 -10.67 0.85
C THR A 31 15.17 -11.60 0.68
N LEU A 32 16.31 -11.10 0.19
CA LEU A 32 17.45 -11.94 -0.20
C LEU A 32 18.47 -12.15 0.92
N THR A 33 18.64 -11.16 1.83
CA THR A 33 19.63 -11.31 2.92
C THR A 33 19.36 -12.56 3.77
N PRO A 34 18.13 -12.83 4.25
CA PRO A 34 17.87 -14.03 5.03
C PRO A 34 18.09 -15.35 4.26
N PHE A 35 17.82 -15.36 2.96
CA PHE A 35 18.06 -16.51 2.11
C PHE A 35 19.57 -16.78 1.93
N ILE A 36 20.34 -15.73 1.68
CA ILE A 36 21.81 -15.83 1.54
C ILE A 36 22.43 -16.30 2.85
N ASP A 37 21.97 -15.76 4.00
CA ASP A 37 22.43 -16.22 5.31
C ASP A 37 22.11 -17.71 5.55
N PHE A 38 20.93 -18.15 5.15
CA PHE A 38 20.53 -19.56 5.21
C PHE A 38 21.44 -20.43 4.35
N CYS A 39 21.71 -20.05 3.08
CA CYS A 39 22.59 -20.78 2.20
C CYS A 39 24.02 -20.85 2.77
N CYS A 40 24.57 -19.73 3.22
CA CYS A 40 25.91 -19.67 3.80
C CYS A 40 26.05 -20.51 5.08
N THR A 41 24.98 -20.67 5.84
CA THR A 41 24.99 -21.47 7.07
C THR A 41 24.88 -22.96 6.82
N ASN A 42 23.98 -23.37 5.91
CA ASN A 42 23.63 -24.78 5.69
C ASN A 42 24.44 -25.45 4.59
N TYR A 43 25.01 -24.67 3.64
CA TYR A 43 25.70 -25.17 2.45
C TYR A 43 27.12 -24.59 2.32
N ARG A 44 27.89 -24.62 3.44
CA ARG A 44 29.21 -23.93 3.56
C ARG A 44 30.21 -24.27 2.49
N ASN A 45 30.18 -25.50 1.97
CA ASN A 45 31.14 -26.01 0.98
C ASN A 45 30.61 -25.92 -0.47
N ALA A 46 29.40 -25.41 -0.66
CA ALA A 46 28.84 -25.29 -2.00
C ALA A 46 29.57 -24.19 -2.79
N GLU A 47 29.76 -24.41 -4.07
CA GLU A 47 30.39 -23.45 -4.98
C GLU A 47 29.36 -22.57 -5.69
N ASN A 48 28.14 -23.05 -5.86
CA ASN A 48 27.10 -22.37 -6.62
C ASN A 48 25.75 -22.44 -5.91
N LEU A 49 24.87 -21.49 -6.20
CA LEU A 49 23.46 -21.59 -5.83
C LEU A 49 22.77 -22.67 -6.67
N THR A 50 22.03 -23.56 -6.02
CA THR A 50 21.34 -24.70 -6.65
C THR A 50 19.80 -24.59 -6.42
N SER A 51 19.04 -25.39 -7.18
CA SER A 51 17.59 -25.54 -6.97
C SER A 51 17.27 -26.16 -5.60
N GLU A 52 18.08 -27.11 -5.14
CA GLU A 52 17.92 -27.75 -3.83
C GLU A 52 17.93 -26.73 -2.68
N MET A 53 18.86 -25.76 -2.71
CA MET A 53 18.92 -24.68 -1.72
C MET A 53 17.63 -23.82 -1.72
N LEU A 54 17.07 -23.62 -2.91
CA LEU A 54 15.81 -22.90 -3.06
C LEU A 54 14.64 -23.70 -2.47
N ASP A 55 14.57 -24.99 -2.79
CA ASP A 55 13.51 -25.87 -2.32
C ASP A 55 13.52 -25.99 -0.78
N ASP A 56 14.70 -26.19 -0.20
CA ASP A 56 14.88 -26.24 1.26
C ASP A 56 14.53 -24.91 1.92
N TRP A 57 14.87 -23.80 1.31
CA TRP A 57 14.46 -22.48 1.82
C TRP A 57 12.96 -22.28 1.79
N LEU A 58 12.29 -22.65 0.70
CA LEU A 58 10.83 -22.53 0.58
C LEU A 58 10.12 -23.41 1.58
N ALA A 59 10.60 -24.64 1.79
CA ALA A 59 10.10 -25.57 2.81
C ALA A 59 10.30 -25.00 4.23
N TYR A 60 11.49 -24.44 4.51
CA TYR A 60 11.81 -23.82 5.81
C TYR A 60 10.92 -22.61 6.13
N LYS A 61 10.67 -21.75 5.15
CA LYS A 61 9.93 -20.49 5.35
C LYS A 61 8.41 -20.65 5.35
N GLY A 62 7.87 -21.58 4.59
CA GLY A 62 6.42 -21.76 4.47
C GLY A 62 5.73 -20.46 3.98
N TYR A 63 6.28 -19.82 2.96
CA TYR A 63 5.75 -18.55 2.46
C TYR A 63 4.30 -18.66 1.96
N THR A 64 3.54 -17.58 2.12
CA THR A 64 2.30 -17.43 1.35
C THR A 64 2.61 -17.29 -0.14
N VAL A 65 1.66 -17.64 -1.00
CA VAL A 65 1.78 -17.56 -2.48
C VAL A 65 2.33 -16.20 -2.93
N ASN A 66 1.79 -15.11 -2.39
CA ASN A 66 2.21 -13.75 -2.79
C ASN A 66 3.63 -13.42 -2.30
N THR A 67 4.00 -13.86 -1.10
CA THR A 67 5.34 -13.66 -0.55
C THR A 67 6.36 -14.47 -1.35
N GLN A 68 6.04 -15.73 -1.67
CA GLN A 68 6.89 -16.57 -2.51
C GLN A 68 7.10 -15.95 -3.91
N ALA A 69 6.05 -15.45 -4.54
CA ALA A 69 6.16 -14.79 -5.85
C ALA A 69 7.10 -13.57 -5.83
N VAL A 70 7.08 -12.78 -4.76
CA VAL A 70 8.02 -11.65 -4.59
C VAL A 70 9.44 -12.15 -4.38
N PHE A 71 9.63 -13.16 -3.51
CA PHE A 71 10.93 -13.76 -3.25
C PHE A 71 11.56 -14.32 -4.53
N ILE A 72 10.81 -15.13 -5.28
CA ILE A 72 11.28 -15.73 -6.55
C ILE A 72 11.65 -14.65 -7.56
N ALA A 73 10.87 -13.58 -7.68
CA ALA A 73 11.18 -12.47 -8.58
C ALA A 73 12.51 -11.78 -8.21
N CYS A 74 12.74 -11.54 -6.91
CA CYS A 74 13.99 -10.96 -6.42
C CYS A 74 15.16 -11.90 -6.62
N LEU A 75 15.03 -13.18 -6.29
CA LEU A 75 16.07 -14.20 -6.44
C LEU A 75 16.45 -14.39 -7.92
N ARG A 76 15.46 -14.46 -8.82
CA ARG A 76 15.71 -14.57 -10.27
C ARG A 76 16.57 -13.41 -10.79
N GLN A 77 16.30 -12.18 -10.36
CA GLN A 77 17.09 -11.02 -10.73
C GLN A 77 18.52 -11.10 -10.17
N TYR A 78 18.67 -11.53 -8.93
CA TYR A 78 19.97 -11.72 -8.31
C TYR A 78 20.79 -12.81 -9.01
N CYS A 79 20.21 -13.98 -9.26
CA CYS A 79 20.89 -15.07 -9.96
C CYS A 79 21.30 -14.67 -11.39
N ARG A 80 20.44 -13.93 -12.11
CA ARG A 80 20.80 -13.40 -13.43
C ARG A 80 21.97 -12.41 -13.36
N TYR A 81 22.00 -11.57 -12.33
CA TYR A 81 23.09 -10.62 -12.11
C TYR A 81 24.43 -11.33 -11.85
N ILE A 82 24.49 -12.33 -10.96
CA ILE A 82 25.73 -13.05 -10.69
C ILE A 82 26.16 -13.93 -11.87
N ASN A 83 25.20 -14.52 -12.62
CA ASN A 83 25.50 -15.23 -13.87
C ASN A 83 26.12 -14.31 -14.93
N PHE A 84 25.60 -13.07 -15.04
CA PHE A 84 26.21 -12.08 -15.96
C PHE A 84 27.65 -11.73 -15.58
N LEU A 85 28.02 -11.83 -14.30
CA LEU A 85 29.38 -11.65 -13.82
C LEU A 85 30.26 -12.91 -13.91
N GLY A 86 29.77 -13.97 -14.57
CA GLY A 86 30.50 -15.22 -14.80
C GLY A 86 30.42 -16.24 -13.66
N ILE A 87 29.61 -16.02 -12.65
CA ILE A 87 29.41 -16.95 -11.53
C ILE A 87 28.18 -17.79 -11.80
N LYS A 88 28.34 -19.12 -11.87
CA LYS A 88 27.23 -20.03 -12.14
C LYS A 88 26.25 -20.08 -10.96
N ALA A 89 24.97 -19.74 -11.21
CA ALA A 89 23.89 -19.88 -10.27
C ALA A 89 22.60 -20.36 -10.94
N TYR A 90 21.86 -21.21 -10.26
CA TYR A 90 20.54 -21.63 -10.72
C TYR A 90 19.59 -20.44 -10.77
N VAL A 91 18.97 -20.19 -11.90
CA VAL A 91 17.93 -19.16 -12.06
C VAL A 91 16.57 -19.84 -11.94
N PRO A 92 15.76 -19.51 -10.94
CA PRO A 92 14.42 -20.10 -10.80
C PRO A 92 13.63 -20.00 -12.10
N ASP A 93 13.11 -21.12 -12.60
CA ASP A 93 12.29 -21.20 -13.80
C ASP A 93 10.83 -20.75 -13.59
N GLU A 94 10.00 -20.94 -14.61
CA GLU A 94 8.60 -20.48 -14.55
C GLU A 94 7.76 -21.30 -13.59
N ASP A 95 8.13 -22.55 -13.28
CA ASP A 95 7.39 -23.45 -12.38
C ASP A 95 7.34 -22.92 -10.96
N TYR A 96 8.36 -22.13 -10.54
CA TYR A 96 8.33 -21.40 -9.27
C TYR A 96 7.46 -20.14 -9.29
N THR A 97 6.89 -19.78 -10.46
CA THR A 97 6.07 -18.58 -10.60
C THR A 97 4.61 -18.88 -10.25
N LEU A 98 4.27 -18.77 -8.99
CA LEU A 98 2.89 -18.94 -8.54
C LEU A 98 2.02 -17.75 -8.99
N LYS A 99 0.80 -18.06 -9.44
CA LYS A 99 -0.20 -17.01 -9.76
C LYS A 99 -0.57 -16.30 -8.46
N ARG A 100 -0.26 -15.02 -8.39
CA ARG A 100 -0.59 -14.20 -7.22
C ARG A 100 -2.09 -14.23 -6.96
N ILE A 101 -2.44 -14.35 -5.67
CA ILE A 101 -3.81 -14.20 -5.21
C ILE A 101 -4.08 -12.70 -5.13
N ALA A 102 -5.05 -12.23 -5.93
CA ALA A 102 -5.49 -10.84 -5.86
C ALA A 102 -6.12 -10.57 -4.49
N TYR A 103 -5.80 -9.42 -3.91
CA TYR A 103 -6.48 -8.98 -2.70
C TYR A 103 -7.89 -8.52 -3.06
N GLU A 104 -8.87 -9.00 -2.34
CA GLU A 104 -10.24 -8.53 -2.39
C GLU A 104 -10.45 -7.46 -1.32
N PRO A 105 -10.69 -6.18 -1.71
CA PRO A 105 -10.90 -5.10 -0.74
C PRO A 105 -12.14 -5.34 0.11
N TYR A 106 -12.05 -4.95 1.37
CA TYR A 106 -13.20 -4.89 2.23
C TYR A 106 -14.10 -3.72 1.81
N ILE A 107 -15.34 -4.01 1.41
CA ILE A 107 -16.32 -2.98 1.04
C ILE A 107 -17.16 -2.67 2.28
N PHE A 108 -16.91 -1.52 2.87
CA PHE A 108 -17.64 -1.05 4.04
C PHE A 108 -19.08 -0.66 3.66
N THR A 109 -20.03 -1.06 4.49
CA THR A 109 -21.37 -0.48 4.50
C THR A 109 -21.36 0.91 5.16
N ASP A 110 -22.38 1.72 4.92
CA ASP A 110 -22.51 3.04 5.57
C ASP A 110 -22.61 2.92 7.09
N SER A 111 -23.31 1.92 7.59
CA SER A 111 -23.46 1.65 9.03
C SER A 111 -22.13 1.24 9.67
N GLU A 112 -21.32 0.43 8.99
CA GLU A 112 -19.98 0.07 9.45
C GLU A 112 -19.06 1.28 9.53
N LEU A 113 -19.07 2.13 8.51
CA LEU A 113 -18.26 3.36 8.50
C LEU A 113 -18.70 4.31 9.62
N GLN A 114 -20.01 4.52 9.82
CA GLN A 114 -20.52 5.32 10.92
C GLN A 114 -20.06 4.78 12.27
N THR A 115 -20.22 3.50 12.51
CA THR A 115 -19.83 2.83 13.76
C THR A 115 -18.32 2.89 13.99
N LEU A 116 -17.54 2.65 12.94
CA LEU A 116 -16.07 2.74 12.99
C LEU A 116 -15.62 4.16 13.34
N PHE A 117 -16.11 5.18 12.64
CA PHE A 117 -15.72 6.56 12.90
C PHE A 117 -16.25 7.08 14.24
N TYR A 118 -17.44 6.68 14.68
CA TYR A 118 -17.90 6.95 16.03
C TYR A 118 -16.96 6.36 17.09
N THR A 119 -16.50 5.12 16.87
CA THR A 119 -15.52 4.46 17.76
C THR A 119 -14.15 5.17 17.75
N ILE A 120 -13.71 5.64 16.59
CA ILE A 120 -12.47 6.41 16.44
C ILE A 120 -12.58 7.74 17.19
N ASP A 121 -13.70 8.44 17.10
CA ASP A 121 -13.92 9.71 17.80
C ASP A 121 -14.01 9.53 19.33
N GLY A 122 -14.55 8.41 19.77
CA GLY A 122 -14.57 8.01 21.19
C GLY A 122 -13.28 7.37 21.69
N TYR A 123 -12.17 7.48 20.94
CA TYR A 123 -10.87 6.95 21.36
C TYR A 123 -10.36 7.77 22.54
N GLY A 124 -10.48 7.19 23.74
CA GLY A 124 -10.01 7.83 24.97
C GLY A 124 -8.50 7.75 25.12
N PRO A 125 -7.90 8.58 25.99
CA PRO A 125 -6.47 8.54 26.26
C PRO A 125 -6.04 7.15 26.72
N THR A 126 -5.09 6.57 26.03
CA THR A 126 -4.47 5.30 26.46
C THR A 126 -3.49 5.63 27.58
N THR A 127 -3.75 5.08 28.77
CA THR A 127 -3.05 5.41 30.02
C THR A 127 -1.54 5.05 30.02
N ASN A 128 -1.08 4.23 29.08
CA ASN A 128 0.24 3.61 29.17
C ASN A 128 1.31 4.19 28.25
N ASN A 129 1.00 5.08 27.31
CA ASN A 129 2.02 5.69 26.47
C ASN A 129 1.63 7.08 25.96
N LYS A 130 1.92 8.11 26.79
CA LYS A 130 1.66 9.53 26.47
C LYS A 130 2.36 10.02 25.19
N LYS A 131 3.31 9.26 24.63
CA LYS A 131 4.04 9.63 23.42
C LYS A 131 3.19 9.50 22.15
N TYR A 132 2.39 8.43 22.01
CA TYR A 132 1.70 8.13 20.75
C TYR A 132 0.43 8.92 20.47
N LYS A 133 -0.20 9.50 21.47
CA LYS A 133 -1.42 10.34 21.37
C LYS A 133 -2.45 9.82 20.33
N PRO A 134 -2.83 8.53 20.35
CA PRO A 134 -3.76 7.99 19.35
C PRO A 134 -5.12 8.68 19.39
N GLU A 135 -5.51 9.20 20.54
CA GLU A 135 -6.76 9.93 20.78
C GLU A 135 -6.93 11.19 19.93
N ILE A 136 -5.84 11.84 19.53
CA ILE A 136 -5.91 13.02 18.66
C ILE A 136 -5.47 12.73 17.21
N VAL A 137 -4.69 11.69 16.98
CA VAL A 137 -4.08 11.38 15.68
C VAL A 137 -4.99 10.51 14.80
N THR A 138 -5.66 9.51 15.41
CA THR A 138 -6.40 8.50 14.62
C THR A 138 -7.58 9.10 13.85
N ALA A 139 -8.30 10.04 14.45
CA ALA A 139 -9.48 10.64 13.83
C ALA A 139 -9.13 11.41 12.53
N PRO A 140 -8.21 12.38 12.51
CA PRO A 140 -7.84 13.08 11.28
C PRO A 140 -7.11 12.17 10.28
N MET A 141 -6.24 11.28 10.74
CA MET A 141 -5.47 10.39 9.87
C MET A 141 -6.36 9.44 9.06
N PHE A 142 -7.27 8.72 9.71
CA PHE A 142 -8.16 7.79 9.00
C PHE A 142 -9.20 8.51 8.15
N ARG A 143 -9.65 9.70 8.59
CA ARG A 143 -10.55 10.52 7.75
C ARG A 143 -9.87 11.08 6.51
N MET A 144 -8.59 11.44 6.55
CA MET A 144 -7.83 11.81 5.35
C MET A 144 -7.81 10.64 4.33
N MET A 145 -7.64 9.41 4.78
CA MET A 145 -7.70 8.26 3.90
C MET A 145 -9.09 8.05 3.31
N TYR A 146 -10.14 8.21 4.13
CA TYR A 146 -11.52 8.02 3.72
C TYR A 146 -12.10 9.18 2.91
N CYS A 147 -11.88 10.45 3.34
CA CYS A 147 -12.47 11.62 2.70
C CYS A 147 -11.67 12.15 1.51
N CYS A 148 -10.35 11.92 1.51
CA CYS A 148 -9.44 12.42 0.48
C CYS A 148 -8.81 11.30 -0.35
N GLY A 149 -9.12 10.05 -0.08
CA GLY A 149 -8.59 8.91 -0.82
C GLY A 149 -7.07 8.74 -0.73
N MET A 150 -6.44 9.20 0.35
CA MET A 150 -5.00 9.10 0.53
C MET A 150 -4.54 7.64 0.71
N ARG A 151 -3.35 7.32 0.19
CA ARG A 151 -2.68 6.04 0.51
C ARG A 151 -2.21 6.05 1.96
N PRO A 152 -2.11 4.89 2.64
CA PRO A 152 -1.62 4.84 4.03
C PRO A 152 -0.27 5.53 4.26
N SER A 153 0.65 5.43 3.30
CA SER A 153 1.95 6.09 3.38
C SER A 153 1.88 7.62 3.28
N GLU A 154 0.87 8.18 2.63
CA GLU A 154 0.80 9.61 2.36
C GLU A 154 0.51 10.44 3.63
N PRO A 155 -0.50 10.14 4.48
CA PRO A 155 -0.63 10.85 5.75
C PRO A 155 0.56 10.60 6.68
N LEU A 156 1.21 9.43 6.63
CA LEU A 156 2.39 9.14 7.44
C LEU A 156 3.61 9.97 7.04
N SER A 157 3.77 10.29 5.75
CA SER A 157 4.87 11.11 5.23
C SER A 157 4.55 12.60 5.08
N LEU A 158 3.35 13.03 5.50
CA LEU A 158 2.89 14.41 5.33
C LEU A 158 3.66 15.36 6.25
N ARG A 159 4.22 16.44 5.70
CA ARG A 159 4.91 17.48 6.47
C ARG A 159 3.96 18.63 6.80
N CYS A 160 4.25 19.37 7.86
CA CYS A 160 3.46 20.56 8.20
C CYS A 160 3.49 21.60 7.09
N ASP A 161 4.64 21.77 6.43
CA ASP A 161 4.82 22.73 5.32
C ASP A 161 3.99 22.37 4.07
N ASP A 162 3.51 21.13 3.98
CA ASP A 162 2.69 20.66 2.87
C ASP A 162 1.19 20.81 3.12
N VAL A 163 0.79 21.29 4.31
CA VAL A 163 -0.60 21.45 4.73
C VAL A 163 -0.92 22.91 4.96
N ASN A 164 -1.66 23.51 4.05
CA ASN A 164 -2.17 24.85 4.22
C ASN A 164 -3.53 24.81 4.94
N LEU A 165 -3.53 25.12 6.25
CA LEU A 165 -4.73 25.10 7.08
C LEU A 165 -5.64 26.33 6.87
N ASP A 166 -5.23 27.33 6.09
CA ASP A 166 -6.08 28.47 5.73
C ASP A 166 -6.95 28.13 4.52
N SER A 167 -6.34 27.62 3.45
CA SER A 167 -7.04 27.24 2.21
C SER A 167 -7.58 25.81 2.22
N GLY A 168 -7.04 24.91 3.05
CA GLY A 168 -7.34 23.48 3.02
C GLY A 168 -6.59 22.71 1.94
N ASP A 169 -5.57 23.32 1.31
CA ASP A 169 -4.74 22.68 0.30
C ASP A 169 -3.66 21.81 0.95
N ILE A 170 -3.52 20.57 0.47
CA ILE A 170 -2.47 19.63 0.86
C ILE A 170 -1.66 19.24 -0.36
N TYR A 171 -0.35 19.41 -0.28
CA TYR A 171 0.60 18.97 -1.29
C TYR A 171 1.16 17.58 -0.94
N ILE A 172 0.83 16.57 -1.73
CA ILE A 172 1.32 15.20 -1.57
C ILE A 172 2.58 15.02 -2.39
N ARG A 173 3.71 14.91 -1.70
CA ARG A 173 5.04 14.70 -2.28
C ARG A 173 5.37 13.23 -2.48
N GLU A 174 6.33 12.98 -3.37
CA GLU A 174 7.03 11.69 -3.51
C GLU A 174 6.09 10.49 -3.65
N THR A 175 4.99 10.68 -4.40
CA THR A 175 4.11 9.56 -4.69
C THR A 175 4.83 8.52 -5.54
N LYS A 176 4.34 7.30 -5.56
CA LYS A 176 4.85 6.23 -6.44
C LYS A 176 4.99 6.78 -7.86
N LYS A 177 6.21 6.72 -8.44
CA LYS A 177 6.61 7.28 -9.75
C LYS A 177 6.72 8.82 -9.80
N HIS A 178 7.02 9.49 -8.69
CA HIS A 178 7.30 10.93 -8.62
C HIS A 178 6.19 11.82 -9.25
N LYS A 179 4.93 11.42 -9.05
CA LYS A 179 3.76 12.23 -9.44
C LYS A 179 3.17 12.89 -8.21
N ASP A 180 3.61 14.10 -7.95
CA ASP A 180 3.06 14.93 -6.89
C ASP A 180 1.66 15.41 -7.26
N ARG A 181 0.84 15.70 -6.25
CA ARG A 181 -0.52 16.20 -6.46
C ARG A 181 -1.02 17.03 -5.29
N HIS A 182 -2.00 17.86 -5.59
CA HIS A 182 -2.75 18.61 -4.60
C HIS A 182 -4.05 17.89 -4.23
N ILE A 183 -4.43 18.00 -2.97
CA ILE A 183 -5.70 17.56 -2.42
C ILE A 183 -6.33 18.74 -1.69
N ILE A 184 -7.62 18.99 -1.93
CA ILE A 184 -8.36 20.03 -1.22
C ILE A 184 -9.24 19.37 -0.15
N LEU A 185 -9.09 19.81 1.09
CA LEU A 185 -9.90 19.36 2.21
C LEU A 185 -11.32 19.95 2.13
N SER A 186 -12.32 19.14 2.46
CA SER A 186 -13.65 19.68 2.77
C SER A 186 -13.59 20.55 4.03
N ARG A 187 -14.59 21.43 4.22
CA ARG A 187 -14.65 22.31 5.39
C ARG A 187 -14.56 21.52 6.71
N ASP A 188 -15.32 20.44 6.84
CA ASP A 188 -15.33 19.63 8.06
C ASP A 188 -13.97 18.96 8.31
N MET A 189 -13.32 18.50 7.23
CA MET A 189 -11.98 17.91 7.33
C MET A 189 -10.93 18.95 7.69
N LEU A 190 -11.00 20.14 7.14
CA LEU A 190 -10.14 21.27 7.47
C LEU A 190 -10.27 21.66 8.93
N ASP A 191 -11.50 21.77 9.44
CA ASP A 191 -11.77 22.11 10.85
C ASP A 191 -11.23 21.02 11.79
N LEU A 192 -11.34 19.75 11.41
CA LEU A 192 -10.72 18.64 12.15
C LEU A 192 -9.19 18.73 12.16
N CYS A 193 -8.58 19.07 11.02
CA CYS A 193 -7.14 19.27 10.93
C CYS A 193 -6.64 20.45 11.75
N ARG A 194 -7.36 21.56 11.76
CA ARG A 194 -7.08 22.73 12.62
C ARG A 194 -7.14 22.38 14.10
N LYS A 195 -8.17 21.65 14.53
CA LYS A 195 -8.29 21.17 15.92
C LYS A 195 -7.11 20.27 16.30
N TYR A 196 -6.75 19.35 15.42
CA TYR A 196 -5.58 18.49 15.61
C TYR A 196 -4.30 19.34 15.73
N ASP A 197 -4.08 20.27 14.81
CA ASP A 197 -2.88 21.10 14.76
C ASP A 197 -2.69 21.91 16.04
N ALA A 198 -3.76 22.52 16.55
CA ALA A 198 -3.77 23.26 17.81
C ALA A 198 -3.37 22.40 19.03
N LEU A 199 -3.72 21.09 19.02
CA LEU A 199 -3.37 20.15 20.08
C LEU A 199 -1.97 19.53 19.93
N ALA A 200 -1.53 19.37 18.70
CA ALA A 200 -0.25 18.68 18.41
C ALA A 200 0.96 19.57 18.64
N GLY A 201 0.85 20.88 18.44
CA GLY A 201 1.94 21.86 18.64
C GLY A 201 2.96 21.86 17.51
N ARG A 202 4.09 22.53 17.73
CA ARG A 202 5.16 22.69 16.73
C ARG A 202 5.86 21.36 16.45
N ARG A 203 5.94 20.98 15.17
CA ARG A 203 6.50 19.72 14.70
C ARG A 203 6.90 19.80 13.21
N THR A 204 7.59 18.80 12.70
CA THR A 204 8.02 18.72 11.29
C THR A 204 7.02 17.93 10.47
N TRP A 205 6.61 16.77 10.97
CA TRP A 205 5.63 15.90 10.29
C TRP A 205 4.23 16.26 10.75
N PHE A 206 3.27 16.30 9.84
CA PHE A 206 1.90 16.64 10.22
C PHE A 206 1.36 15.68 11.29
N PHE A 207 1.60 14.38 11.12
CA PHE A 207 1.41 13.37 12.15
C PHE A 207 2.77 12.91 12.68
N GLU A 208 3.20 13.47 13.80
CA GLU A 208 4.52 13.26 14.37
C GLU A 208 4.48 12.49 15.69
N TYR A 209 5.43 11.58 15.84
CA TYR A 209 5.71 10.83 17.04
C TYR A 209 7.21 10.83 17.31
N ASP A 210 7.62 11.28 18.52
CA ASP A 210 9.02 11.25 19.01
C ASP A 210 10.03 11.78 17.97
N LYS A 211 9.72 12.94 17.36
CA LYS A 211 10.51 13.64 16.31
C LYS A 211 10.59 12.92 14.95
N GLY A 212 9.70 11.97 14.69
CA GLY A 212 9.58 11.30 13.41
C GLY A 212 8.13 11.01 13.04
N PRO A 213 7.87 10.53 11.82
CA PRO A 213 6.53 10.14 11.41
C PRO A 213 6.09 8.83 12.08
N TYR A 214 4.79 8.64 12.22
CA TYR A 214 4.25 7.32 12.55
C TYR A 214 4.54 6.33 11.42
N ASP A 215 4.62 5.04 11.76
CA ASP A 215 4.83 3.97 10.78
C ASP A 215 3.53 3.24 10.41
N THR A 216 3.61 2.45 9.34
CA THR A 216 2.48 1.65 8.84
C THR A 216 2.03 0.58 9.85
N HIS A 217 2.95 0.05 10.65
CA HIS A 217 2.63 -0.94 11.66
C HIS A 217 1.75 -0.33 12.76
N TRP A 218 2.12 0.86 13.26
CA TRP A 218 1.33 1.61 14.22
C TRP A 218 -0.07 1.92 13.66
N MET A 219 -0.15 2.49 12.45
CA MET A 219 -1.42 2.79 11.80
C MET A 219 -2.33 1.55 11.71
N THR A 220 -1.77 0.43 11.26
CA THR A 220 -2.51 -0.83 11.14
C THR A 220 -2.97 -1.34 12.49
N SER A 221 -2.14 -1.21 13.53
CA SER A 221 -2.46 -1.60 14.90
C SER A 221 -3.60 -0.75 15.46
N GLN A 222 -3.58 0.59 15.27
CA GLN A 222 -4.65 1.48 15.70
C GLN A 222 -5.98 1.19 14.98
N PHE A 223 -5.91 0.97 13.68
CA PHE A 223 -7.11 0.61 12.90
C PHE A 223 -7.75 -0.68 13.42
N ARG A 224 -6.95 -1.74 13.62
CA ARG A 224 -7.42 -3.01 14.18
C ARG A 224 -8.00 -2.84 15.59
N HIS A 225 -7.38 -2.00 16.41
CA HIS A 225 -7.88 -1.70 17.75
C HIS A 225 -9.26 -1.03 17.68
N CYS A 226 -9.42 0.01 16.86
CA CYS A 226 -10.70 0.71 16.68
C CYS A 226 -11.76 -0.24 16.08
N TRP A 227 -11.39 -1.06 15.10
CA TRP A 227 -12.30 -2.04 14.51
C TRP A 227 -12.78 -3.06 15.54
N LYS A 228 -11.88 -3.62 16.33
CA LYS A 228 -12.25 -4.55 17.41
C LYS A 228 -13.15 -3.89 18.46
N LYS A 229 -12.83 -2.65 18.84
CA LYS A 229 -13.62 -1.89 19.85
C LYS A 229 -15.00 -1.52 19.33
N SER A 230 -15.18 -1.35 18.02
CA SER A 230 -16.50 -1.05 17.42
C SER A 230 -17.52 -2.18 17.58
N GLY A 231 -17.07 -3.39 17.88
CA GLY A 231 -17.93 -4.58 17.97
C GLY A 231 -18.45 -5.09 16.63
N LEU A 232 -18.03 -4.50 15.52
CA LEU A 232 -18.41 -4.95 14.19
C LEU A 232 -17.88 -6.35 13.90
N LYS A 233 -18.73 -7.20 13.31
CA LYS A 233 -18.36 -8.54 12.87
C LYS A 233 -18.00 -8.49 11.39
N PRO A 234 -16.72 -8.61 11.02
CA PRO A 234 -16.32 -8.52 9.63
C PRO A 234 -16.69 -9.79 8.86
N HIS A 235 -17.10 -9.60 7.59
CA HIS A 235 -17.17 -10.68 6.61
C HIS A 235 -15.83 -10.89 5.85
N GLY A 236 -14.75 -10.26 6.36
CA GLY A 236 -13.38 -10.31 5.89
C GLY A 236 -12.42 -9.66 6.89
N SER A 237 -11.23 -9.27 6.46
CA SER A 237 -10.21 -8.62 7.29
C SER A 237 -9.96 -7.18 6.82
N PRO A 238 -10.72 -6.18 7.29
CA PRO A 238 -10.57 -4.80 6.86
C PRO A 238 -9.21 -4.24 7.25
N ARG A 239 -8.65 -3.40 6.39
CA ARG A 239 -7.34 -2.76 6.55
C ARG A 239 -7.47 -1.24 6.38
N PRO A 240 -6.52 -0.43 6.89
CA PRO A 240 -6.53 1.02 6.64
C PRO A 240 -6.68 1.38 5.16
N TYR A 241 -6.04 0.62 4.26
CA TYR A 241 -6.11 0.86 2.81
C TYR A 241 -7.54 0.77 2.25
N ASP A 242 -8.42 -0.02 2.87
CA ASP A 242 -9.80 -0.18 2.43
C ASP A 242 -10.64 1.09 2.62
N LEU A 243 -10.20 2.03 3.49
CA LEU A 243 -10.80 3.36 3.58
C LEU A 243 -10.63 4.16 2.28
N ARG A 244 -9.49 4.01 1.60
CA ARG A 244 -9.25 4.61 0.28
C ARG A 244 -10.09 3.91 -0.80
N HIS A 245 -10.28 2.60 -0.70
CA HIS A 245 -11.21 1.89 -1.59
C HIS A 245 -12.63 2.40 -1.39
N ALA A 246 -13.06 2.60 -0.14
CA ALA A 246 -14.37 3.18 0.18
C ALA A 246 -14.54 4.61 -0.38
N PHE A 247 -13.50 5.46 -0.35
CA PHE A 247 -13.52 6.76 -1.01
C PHE A 247 -13.84 6.63 -2.50
N ALA A 248 -13.13 5.76 -3.21
CA ALA A 248 -13.31 5.60 -4.65
C ALA A 248 -14.71 5.06 -5.00
N THR A 249 -15.13 3.96 -4.37
CA THR A 249 -16.43 3.33 -4.63
C THR A 249 -17.58 4.26 -4.31
N ARG A 250 -17.53 5.02 -3.21
CA ARG A 250 -18.57 5.99 -2.85
C ARG A 250 -18.68 7.16 -3.83
N ASN A 251 -17.57 7.66 -4.35
CA ASN A 251 -17.62 8.68 -5.39
C ASN A 251 -18.26 8.15 -6.67
N LEU A 252 -17.92 6.92 -7.08
CA LEU A 252 -18.56 6.28 -8.23
C LEU A 252 -20.06 6.10 -8.03
N ILE A 253 -20.47 5.55 -6.89
CA ILE A 253 -21.89 5.39 -6.54
C ILE A 253 -22.62 6.74 -6.58
N LYS A 254 -22.05 7.78 -5.94
CA LYS A 254 -22.62 9.13 -5.93
C LYS A 254 -22.78 9.73 -7.32
N TRP A 255 -21.88 9.46 -8.24
CA TRP A 255 -21.97 9.93 -9.63
C TRP A 255 -23.06 9.18 -10.40
N ILE A 256 -23.13 7.86 -10.23
CA ILE A 256 -24.18 7.03 -10.83
C ILE A 256 -25.57 7.45 -10.35
N ASP A 257 -25.75 7.62 -9.03
CA ASP A 257 -27.02 8.05 -8.43
C ASP A 257 -27.47 9.44 -8.93
N LYS A 258 -26.51 10.29 -9.32
CA LYS A 258 -26.79 11.60 -9.92
C LYS A 258 -26.96 11.56 -11.43
N GLY A 259 -26.89 10.41 -12.07
CA GLY A 259 -26.98 10.25 -13.52
C GLY A 259 -25.82 10.86 -14.29
N LEU A 260 -24.65 11.02 -13.64
CA LEU A 260 -23.46 11.56 -14.30
C LEU A 260 -22.73 10.47 -15.09
N ASP A 261 -22.11 10.87 -16.21
CA ASP A 261 -21.28 9.96 -17.00
C ASP A 261 -19.98 9.61 -16.26
N VAL A 262 -19.95 8.40 -15.73
CA VAL A 262 -18.81 7.87 -14.98
C VAL A 262 -17.56 7.76 -15.85
N ASN A 263 -17.69 7.43 -17.15
CA ASN A 263 -16.53 7.32 -18.03
C ASN A 263 -15.79 8.65 -18.20
N CYS A 264 -16.53 9.75 -18.28
CA CYS A 264 -15.96 11.10 -18.32
C CYS A 264 -15.29 11.50 -17.01
N LEU A 265 -15.76 10.98 -15.87
CA LEU A 265 -15.28 11.36 -14.52
C LEU A 265 -14.14 10.48 -14.00
N LEU A 266 -13.98 9.26 -14.50
CA LEU A 266 -12.92 8.34 -14.08
C LEU A 266 -11.50 8.90 -14.24
N PRO A 267 -11.12 9.60 -15.32
CA PRO A 267 -9.80 10.21 -15.42
C PRO A 267 -9.51 11.23 -14.29
N TYR A 268 -10.52 12.00 -13.88
CA TYR A 268 -10.39 12.94 -12.78
C TYR A 268 -10.18 12.22 -11.45
N LEU A 269 -10.95 11.14 -11.18
CA LEU A 269 -10.74 10.32 -9.98
C LEU A 269 -9.35 9.69 -9.98
N SER A 270 -8.91 9.17 -11.13
CA SER A 270 -7.58 8.57 -11.31
C SER A 270 -6.47 9.56 -10.98
N THR A 271 -6.56 10.78 -11.50
CA THR A 271 -5.59 11.85 -11.26
C THR A 271 -5.61 12.29 -9.80
N TYR A 272 -6.80 12.52 -9.22
CA TYR A 272 -6.97 12.91 -7.83
C TYR A 272 -6.38 11.86 -6.85
N MET A 273 -6.63 10.59 -7.11
CA MET A 273 -6.08 9.50 -6.32
C MET A 273 -4.58 9.25 -6.59
N GLY A 274 -3.99 9.87 -7.62
CA GLY A 274 -2.58 9.68 -8.00
C GLY A 274 -2.31 8.28 -8.55
N HIS A 275 -3.21 7.74 -9.36
CA HIS A 275 -2.97 6.49 -10.07
C HIS A 275 -2.05 6.73 -11.27
N SER A 276 -1.04 5.89 -11.42
CA SER A 276 -0.12 5.97 -12.56
C SER A 276 -0.71 5.43 -13.86
N LYS A 277 -1.70 4.55 -13.74
CA LYS A 277 -2.44 3.94 -14.84
C LYS A 277 -3.94 4.07 -14.55
N LEU A 278 -4.72 4.43 -15.55
CA LEU A 278 -6.17 4.56 -15.43
C LEU A 278 -6.84 3.22 -15.08
N CYS A 279 -6.27 2.08 -15.52
CA CYS A 279 -6.76 0.74 -15.19
C CYS A 279 -6.82 0.47 -13.68
N SER A 280 -5.97 1.10 -12.87
CA SER A 280 -6.06 1.01 -11.41
C SER A 280 -7.35 1.64 -10.85
N THR A 281 -7.95 2.60 -11.57
CA THR A 281 -9.24 3.21 -11.20
C THR A 281 -10.42 2.37 -11.66
N PHE A 282 -10.28 1.67 -12.79
CA PHE A 282 -11.34 0.77 -13.30
C PHE A 282 -11.61 -0.41 -12.38
N TYR A 283 -10.62 -0.84 -11.63
CA TYR A 283 -10.80 -1.86 -10.62
C TYR A 283 -11.97 -1.54 -9.66
N TYR A 284 -12.17 -0.27 -9.31
CA TYR A 284 -13.27 0.13 -8.42
C TYR A 284 -14.66 -0.07 -9.02
N ILE A 285 -14.78 -0.07 -10.34
CA ILE A 285 -16.05 -0.35 -11.03
C ILE A 285 -16.45 -1.81 -10.82
N HIS A 286 -15.48 -2.73 -10.82
CA HIS A 286 -15.74 -4.15 -10.55
C HIS A 286 -16.13 -4.41 -9.08
N LEU A 287 -15.86 -3.49 -8.18
CA LEU A 287 -16.24 -3.57 -6.76
C LEU A 287 -17.65 -3.02 -6.50
N LEU A 288 -18.29 -2.40 -7.50
CA LEU A 288 -19.64 -1.89 -7.35
C LEU A 288 -20.63 -3.06 -7.25
N PRO A 289 -21.70 -2.93 -6.42
CA PRO A 289 -22.78 -3.89 -6.38
C PRO A 289 -23.37 -4.15 -7.78
N ASP A 290 -23.80 -5.39 -8.08
CA ASP A 290 -24.31 -5.79 -9.39
C ASP A 290 -25.44 -4.86 -9.90
N ARG A 291 -26.37 -4.49 -9.02
CA ARG A 291 -27.46 -3.54 -9.31
C ARG A 291 -26.98 -2.18 -9.86
N ILE A 292 -25.75 -1.77 -9.51
CA ILE A 292 -25.18 -0.50 -9.94
C ILE A 292 -24.38 -0.71 -11.23
N ARG A 293 -23.73 -1.88 -11.38
CA ARG A 293 -23.07 -2.27 -12.63
C ARG A 293 -24.03 -2.31 -13.83
N ASP A 294 -25.28 -2.70 -13.57
CA ASP A 294 -26.33 -2.78 -14.60
C ASP A 294 -27.02 -1.41 -14.85
N SER A 295 -26.61 -0.36 -14.18
CA SER A 295 -27.19 0.97 -14.35
C SER A 295 -26.74 1.63 -15.66
N SER A 296 -27.62 2.48 -16.24
CA SER A 296 -27.33 3.23 -17.47
C SER A 296 -26.22 4.28 -17.36
N GLY A 297 -25.69 4.51 -16.16
CA GLY A 297 -24.60 5.48 -15.90
C GLY A 297 -23.22 5.03 -16.37
N VAL A 298 -23.06 3.77 -16.81
CA VAL A 298 -21.80 3.24 -17.34
C VAL A 298 -22.07 2.60 -18.71
N ASN A 299 -21.42 3.12 -19.75
CA ASN A 299 -21.44 2.48 -21.06
C ASN A 299 -20.44 1.32 -21.08
N TRP A 300 -20.90 0.13 -20.74
CA TRP A 300 -20.09 -1.08 -20.63
C TRP A 300 -19.47 -1.54 -21.95
N GLU A 301 -20.16 -1.32 -23.10
CA GLU A 301 -19.63 -1.67 -24.43
C GLU A 301 -18.42 -0.81 -24.75
N GLN A 302 -18.55 0.50 -24.59
CA GLN A 302 -17.44 1.45 -24.77
C GLN A 302 -16.32 1.20 -23.79
N PHE A 303 -16.65 0.91 -22.54
CA PHE A 303 -15.71 0.55 -21.48
C PHE A 303 -14.89 -0.69 -21.86
N SER A 304 -15.56 -1.79 -22.27
CA SER A 304 -14.92 -3.04 -22.67
C SER A 304 -14.09 -2.89 -23.96
N ALA A 305 -14.52 -2.03 -24.89
CA ALA A 305 -13.78 -1.74 -26.12
C ALA A 305 -12.46 -1.00 -25.86
N ILE A 306 -12.44 -0.08 -24.89
CA ILE A 306 -11.25 0.71 -24.55
C ILE A 306 -10.28 -0.08 -23.65
N TYR A 307 -10.77 -0.95 -22.78
CA TYR A 307 -10.00 -1.51 -21.67
C TYR A 307 -9.88 -3.05 -21.65
N GLY A 308 -10.52 -3.74 -22.60
CA GLY A 308 -10.52 -5.20 -22.68
C GLY A 308 -11.41 -5.88 -21.63
N LYS A 309 -11.73 -7.16 -21.87
CA LYS A 309 -12.60 -7.96 -20.99
C LYS A 309 -11.92 -8.40 -19.67
N GLU A 310 -10.62 -8.23 -19.52
CA GLU A 310 -9.88 -8.57 -18.32
C GLU A 310 -9.64 -7.32 -17.48
N GLY A 311 -10.35 -7.24 -16.35
CA GLY A 311 -10.12 -6.21 -15.33
C GLY A 311 -8.67 -6.16 -14.92
N GLY A 312 -8.05 -4.99 -15.14
CA GLY A 312 -6.63 -4.77 -14.91
C GLY A 312 -6.20 -5.16 -13.51
N ARG A 313 -5.12 -5.93 -13.41
CA ARG A 313 -4.44 -6.21 -12.15
C ARG A 313 -4.01 -4.89 -11.52
N ILE A 314 -4.31 -4.71 -10.24
CA ILE A 314 -3.67 -3.66 -9.45
C ILE A 314 -2.20 -4.07 -9.30
N GLU A 315 -1.31 -3.44 -10.06
CA GLU A 315 0.10 -3.34 -9.72
C GLU A 315 0.28 -2.04 -8.92
N ASP A 316 0.11 -2.16 -7.61
CA ASP A 316 0.54 -1.14 -6.64
C ASP A 316 1.99 -1.35 -6.23
#